data_9797527682f8715648abc3c0a4a1e38e
#
_entry.id   9797527682f8715648abc3c0a4a1e38e
#
_cell.length_a   1.000
_cell.length_b   1.000
_cell.length_c   1.000
_cell.angle_alpha   90.00
_cell.angle_beta   90.00
_cell.angle_gamma   90.00
#
_symmetry.space_group_name_H-M   'P 1'
#
loop_
_entity.id
_entity.type
_entity.pdbx_description
1 polymer ?
#
loop_
_entity_poly.entity_id
_entity_poly.type
_entity_poly.pdbx_seq_one_letter_code
_entity_poly.pdbx_strand_id
1 'polypeptide(L)'
;RSRWGQVFKAGMGAEAFHEILSDLDLDDLAEELWHQVRHDTSKTRRKRARRRLRIVEALRRSGNRPEWIIMTVLPVIPPDLRPMVQLDGGRFATSDLNDLYRRVINRNNRLKRLLELGAPDVIVRNEKRMLQEAVDCLIDNSRGKARSRHGRRELKSLSDMLKGKKGRFRRNLLGKRVDYSGRSVIIVGPKLKM
;
A
#
# COMPACT_ATOMS: atom_id res chain seq x y z
N ARG A 1 3.70 19.35 -25.05
CA ARG A 1 4.26 20.41 -24.19
C ARG A 1 4.74 21.64 -24.95
N SER A 2 5.38 21.51 -26.11
CA SER A 2 5.97 22.65 -26.85
C SER A 2 4.96 23.65 -27.43
N ARG A 3 3.76 23.23 -27.77
CA ARG A 3 2.75 24.09 -28.42
C ARG A 3 1.75 24.72 -27.45
N TRP A 4 1.48 24.08 -26.29
CA TRP A 4 0.46 24.48 -25.32
C TRP A 4 0.99 24.61 -23.88
N GLY A 5 2.31 24.51 -23.68
CA GLY A 5 2.93 24.48 -22.36
C GLY A 5 2.77 25.77 -21.55
N GLN A 6 2.38 26.88 -22.19
CA GLN A 6 2.06 28.14 -21.52
C GLN A 6 0.58 28.24 -21.11
N VAL A 7 -0.30 27.37 -21.66
CA VAL A 7 -1.75 27.42 -21.47
C VAL A 7 -2.22 26.46 -20.36
N PHE A 8 -1.51 25.32 -20.18
CA PHE A 8 -1.86 24.38 -19.12
C PHE A 8 -0.64 23.65 -18.56
N LYS A 9 -0.70 23.30 -17.29
CA LYS A 9 0.30 22.51 -16.59
C LYS A 9 -0.07 21.03 -16.68
N ALA A 10 0.83 20.21 -17.21
CA ALA A 10 0.65 18.77 -17.28
C ALA A 10 1.72 18.06 -16.44
N GLY A 11 1.28 17.24 -15.52
CA GLY A 11 2.13 16.39 -14.67
C GLY A 11 1.82 14.91 -14.85
N MET A 12 2.66 14.02 -14.33
CA MET A 12 2.49 12.58 -14.40
C MET A 12 2.82 11.92 -13.06
N GLY A 13 1.99 10.92 -12.70
CA GLY A 13 2.24 10.07 -11.53
C GLY A 13 1.88 10.71 -10.19
N ALA A 14 2.41 10.14 -9.11
CA ALA A 14 2.08 10.54 -7.73
C ALA A 14 2.45 12.00 -7.41
N GLU A 15 3.52 12.51 -8.01
CA GLU A 15 3.99 13.89 -7.84
C GLU A 15 2.94 14.91 -8.32
N ALA A 16 2.33 14.66 -9.48
CA ALA A 16 1.27 15.53 -10.00
C ALA A 16 0.00 15.48 -9.14
N PHE A 17 -0.36 14.31 -8.62
CA PHE A 17 -1.48 14.17 -7.68
C PHE A 17 -1.18 14.86 -6.35
N HIS A 18 0.03 14.75 -5.83
CA HIS A 18 0.43 15.44 -4.61
C HIS A 18 0.28 16.96 -4.77
N GLU A 19 0.75 17.53 -5.86
CA GLU A 19 0.64 18.96 -6.16
C GLU A 19 -0.84 19.40 -6.22
N ILE A 20 -1.68 18.69 -6.98
CA ILE A 20 -3.12 19.00 -7.08
C ILE A 20 -3.81 18.91 -5.70
N LEU A 21 -3.45 17.91 -4.89
CA LEU A 21 -4.07 17.72 -3.58
C LEU A 21 -3.58 18.75 -2.54
N SER A 22 -2.33 19.24 -2.68
CA SER A 22 -1.78 20.29 -1.82
C SER A 22 -2.45 21.65 -2.05
N ASP A 23 -2.84 21.92 -3.30
CA ASP A 23 -3.49 23.18 -3.69
C ASP A 23 -5.01 23.16 -3.44
N LEU A 24 -5.56 22.02 -2.97
CA LEU A 24 -7.00 21.85 -2.79
C LEU A 24 -7.47 22.42 -1.47
N ASP A 25 -8.34 23.45 -1.52
CA ASP A 25 -9.07 23.92 -0.36
C ASP A 25 -10.29 23.04 -0.09
N LEU A 26 -10.33 22.45 1.12
CA LEU A 26 -11.42 21.55 1.52
C LEU A 26 -12.69 22.33 1.91
N ASP A 27 -12.57 23.55 2.37
CA ASP A 27 -13.72 24.36 2.80
C ASP A 27 -14.50 24.84 1.58
N ASP A 28 -13.82 25.45 0.62
CA ASP A 28 -14.41 25.88 -0.65
C ASP A 28 -15.04 24.70 -1.41
N LEU A 29 -14.32 23.56 -1.46
CA LEU A 29 -14.81 22.37 -2.12
C LEU A 29 -16.06 21.79 -1.43
N ALA A 30 -16.12 21.84 -0.11
CA ALA A 30 -17.30 21.39 0.64
C ALA A 30 -18.52 22.26 0.34
N GLU A 31 -18.37 23.58 0.32
CA GLU A 31 -19.45 24.51 -0.02
C GLU A 31 -19.98 24.29 -1.43
N GLU A 32 -19.07 24.16 -2.41
CA GLU A 32 -19.45 23.85 -3.80
C GLU A 32 -20.24 22.54 -3.89
N LEU A 33 -19.75 21.49 -3.25
CA LEU A 33 -20.43 20.19 -3.26
C LEU A 33 -21.78 20.21 -2.53
N TRP A 34 -21.91 20.99 -1.45
CA TRP A 34 -23.19 21.22 -0.79
C TRP A 34 -24.19 21.92 -1.70
N HIS A 35 -23.73 22.95 -2.42
CA HIS A 35 -24.55 23.64 -3.41
C HIS A 35 -25.02 22.68 -4.51
N GLN A 36 -24.12 21.83 -5.07
CA GLN A 36 -24.46 20.82 -6.07
C GLN A 36 -25.48 19.79 -5.55
N VAL A 37 -25.35 19.34 -4.30
CA VAL A 37 -26.28 18.38 -3.70
C VAL A 37 -27.68 18.97 -3.54
N ARG A 38 -27.80 20.28 -3.26
CA ARG A 38 -29.09 20.96 -3.04
C ARG A 38 -29.77 21.37 -4.35
N HIS A 39 -29.01 21.89 -5.31
CA HIS A 39 -29.55 22.59 -6.47
C HIS A 39 -29.44 21.85 -7.80
N ASP A 40 -28.62 20.80 -7.91
CA ASP A 40 -28.50 20.07 -9.17
C ASP A 40 -29.79 19.28 -9.47
N THR A 41 -30.32 19.42 -10.67
CA THR A 41 -31.51 18.72 -11.13
C THR A 41 -31.26 17.24 -11.43
N SER A 42 -30.04 16.88 -11.81
CA SER A 42 -29.65 15.51 -12.17
C SER A 42 -29.43 14.63 -10.94
N LYS A 43 -30.26 13.58 -10.78
CA LYS A 43 -30.14 12.58 -9.73
C LYS A 43 -28.74 11.92 -9.69
N THR A 44 -28.15 11.69 -10.85
CA THR A 44 -26.82 11.06 -10.97
C THR A 44 -25.73 12.01 -10.49
N ARG A 45 -25.76 13.28 -10.86
CA ARG A 45 -24.80 14.30 -10.38
C ARG A 45 -24.91 14.49 -8.88
N ARG A 46 -26.12 14.64 -8.35
CA ARG A 46 -26.35 14.72 -6.89
C ARG A 46 -25.77 13.51 -6.14
N LYS A 47 -25.94 12.30 -6.66
CA LYS A 47 -25.36 11.09 -6.04
C LYS A 47 -23.83 11.12 -6.04
N ARG A 48 -23.20 11.59 -7.12
CA ARG A 48 -21.73 11.76 -7.19
C ARG A 48 -21.25 12.84 -6.22
N ALA A 49 -21.89 14.01 -6.23
CA ALA A 49 -21.56 15.11 -5.32
C ALA A 49 -21.68 14.67 -3.84
N ARG A 50 -22.73 13.94 -3.47
CA ARG A 50 -22.91 13.41 -2.10
C ARG A 50 -21.80 12.43 -1.70
N ARG A 51 -21.31 11.58 -2.62
CA ARG A 51 -20.20 10.68 -2.34
C ARG A 51 -18.88 11.43 -2.12
N ARG A 52 -18.60 12.43 -2.95
CA ARG A 52 -17.42 13.29 -2.79
C ARG A 52 -17.50 14.09 -1.50
N LEU A 53 -18.64 14.73 -1.22
CA LEU A 53 -18.87 15.49 -0.02
C LEU A 53 -18.61 14.66 1.26
N ARG A 54 -19.01 13.39 1.29
CA ARG A 54 -18.74 12.50 2.43
C ARG A 54 -17.24 12.37 2.70
N ILE A 55 -16.41 12.27 1.66
CA ILE A 55 -14.95 12.16 1.80
C ILE A 55 -14.37 13.47 2.27
N VAL A 56 -14.77 14.59 1.67
CA VAL A 56 -14.31 15.94 2.03
C VAL A 56 -14.64 16.24 3.49
N GLU A 57 -15.88 16.03 3.91
CA GLU A 57 -16.31 16.21 5.30
C GLU A 57 -15.56 15.29 6.29
N ALA A 58 -15.25 14.05 5.89
CA ALA A 58 -14.44 13.15 6.71
C ALA A 58 -13.02 13.66 6.90
N LEU A 59 -12.40 14.20 5.84
CA LEU A 59 -11.06 14.80 5.91
C LEU A 59 -11.07 16.06 6.79
N ARG A 60 -12.05 16.96 6.61
CA ARG A 60 -12.22 18.17 7.44
C ARG A 60 -12.36 17.84 8.93
N ARG A 61 -13.24 16.90 9.28
CA ARG A 61 -13.47 16.48 10.67
C ARG A 61 -12.27 15.81 11.32
N SER A 62 -11.50 15.05 10.55
CA SER A 62 -10.32 14.34 11.05
C SER A 62 -9.07 15.22 11.10
N GLY A 63 -9.09 16.42 10.49
CA GLY A 63 -7.92 17.28 10.35
C GLY A 63 -6.83 16.72 9.44
N ASN A 64 -7.16 15.69 8.65
CA ASN A 64 -6.21 15.10 7.70
C ASN A 64 -6.14 15.93 6.42
N ARG A 65 -4.92 16.19 5.97
CA ARG A 65 -4.68 16.90 4.72
C ARG A 65 -4.81 15.96 3.52
N PRO A 66 -5.42 16.39 2.40
CA PRO A 66 -5.64 15.56 1.23
C PRO A 66 -4.35 14.97 0.64
N GLU A 67 -3.26 15.74 0.61
CA GLU A 67 -1.97 15.32 0.07
C GLU A 67 -1.32 14.16 0.85
N TRP A 68 -1.71 13.91 2.10
CA TRP A 68 -1.21 12.76 2.88
C TRP A 68 -1.64 11.40 2.33
N ILE A 69 -2.58 11.37 1.38
CA ILE A 69 -2.93 10.15 0.64
C ILE A 69 -1.72 9.66 -0.18
N ILE A 70 -0.86 10.58 -0.59
CA ILE A 70 0.38 10.26 -1.30
C ILE A 70 1.50 10.06 -0.29
N MET A 71 2.01 8.86 -0.20
CA MET A 71 3.11 8.54 0.71
C MET A 71 4.42 9.13 0.21
N THR A 72 5.05 9.97 1.03
CA THR A 72 6.40 10.50 0.82
C THR A 72 7.46 9.68 1.57
N VAL A 73 7.07 9.04 2.67
CA VAL A 73 7.92 8.17 3.49
C VAL A 73 7.29 6.81 3.61
N LEU A 74 8.03 5.76 3.26
CA LEU A 74 7.58 4.38 3.37
C LEU A 74 8.00 3.80 4.72
N PRO A 75 7.05 3.33 5.57
CA PRO A 75 7.40 2.69 6.83
C PRO A 75 8.02 1.31 6.59
N VAL A 76 9.06 1.00 7.36
CA VAL A 76 9.72 -0.31 7.33
C VAL A 76 9.39 -1.07 8.61
N ILE A 77 8.87 -2.28 8.49
CA ILE A 77 8.56 -3.10 9.66
C ILE A 77 9.84 -3.58 10.35
N PRO A 78 9.81 -3.79 11.68
CA PRO A 78 10.95 -4.27 12.46
C PRO A 78 11.55 -5.57 11.91
N PRO A 79 12.87 -5.81 12.08
CA PRO A 79 13.54 -7.03 11.61
C PRO A 79 12.95 -8.33 12.14
N ASP A 80 12.46 -8.36 13.36
CA ASP A 80 11.85 -9.54 13.99
C ASP A 80 10.57 -10.00 13.24
N LEU A 81 9.87 -9.09 12.59
CA LEU A 81 8.69 -9.40 11.79
C LEU A 81 9.01 -9.84 10.35
N ARG A 82 10.28 -9.69 9.92
CA ARG A 82 10.81 -10.12 8.63
C ARG A 82 12.15 -10.84 8.76
N PRO A 83 12.21 -11.93 9.52
CA PRO A 83 13.47 -12.55 9.92
C PRO A 83 14.29 -13.06 8.72
N MET A 84 15.59 -13.08 8.93
CA MET A 84 16.57 -13.76 8.08
C MET A 84 17.29 -14.79 8.95
N VAL A 85 17.16 -16.06 8.60
CA VAL A 85 17.72 -17.19 9.36
C VAL A 85 18.77 -17.90 8.54
N GLN A 86 19.92 -18.17 9.11
CA GLN A 86 20.95 -19.00 8.52
C GLN A 86 20.55 -20.48 8.62
N LEU A 87 20.59 -21.17 7.49
CA LEU A 87 20.39 -22.62 7.37
C LEU A 87 21.72 -23.34 7.35
N ASP A 88 21.69 -24.63 7.65
CA ASP A 88 22.85 -25.49 7.52
C ASP A 88 23.42 -25.43 6.09
N GLY A 89 24.75 -25.39 5.96
CA GLY A 89 25.43 -25.22 4.67
C GLY A 89 25.57 -23.78 4.19
N GLY A 90 25.47 -22.77 5.08
CA GLY A 90 25.75 -21.36 4.78
C GLY A 90 24.67 -20.64 3.92
N ARG A 91 23.52 -21.28 3.70
CA ARG A 91 22.39 -20.68 3.00
C ARG A 91 21.51 -19.89 3.96
N PHE A 92 20.92 -18.80 3.48
CA PHE A 92 19.98 -17.98 4.26
C PHE A 92 18.55 -18.18 3.79
N ALA A 93 17.64 -18.45 4.71
CA ALA A 93 16.21 -18.33 4.53
C ALA A 93 15.78 -16.92 4.94
N THR A 94 15.11 -16.23 4.06
CA THR A 94 14.68 -14.85 4.31
C THR A 94 13.18 -14.69 4.05
N SER A 95 12.56 -13.75 4.74
CA SER A 95 11.18 -13.35 4.47
C SER A 95 11.08 -12.71 3.08
N ASP A 96 9.98 -12.98 2.38
CA ASP A 96 9.68 -12.37 1.07
C ASP A 96 9.67 -10.84 1.14
N LEU A 97 9.29 -10.25 2.28
CA LEU A 97 9.29 -8.81 2.49
C LEU A 97 10.68 -8.18 2.34
N ASN A 98 11.74 -8.88 2.75
CA ASN A 98 13.11 -8.37 2.58
C ASN A 98 13.47 -8.20 1.09
N ASP A 99 13.01 -9.10 0.22
CA ASP A 99 13.23 -8.97 -1.23
C ASP A 99 12.40 -7.82 -1.82
N LEU A 100 11.17 -7.63 -1.36
CA LEU A 100 10.31 -6.53 -1.79
C LEU A 100 10.87 -5.17 -1.34
N TYR A 101 11.27 -5.02 -0.08
CA TYR A 101 11.95 -3.79 0.41
C TYR A 101 13.23 -3.49 -0.37
N ARG A 102 14.06 -4.52 -0.61
CA ARG A 102 15.28 -4.37 -1.40
C ARG A 102 14.99 -3.84 -2.82
N ARG A 103 13.92 -4.32 -3.46
CA ARG A 103 13.51 -3.83 -4.79
C ARG A 103 13.14 -2.35 -4.74
N VAL A 104 12.37 -1.92 -3.74
CA VAL A 104 12.01 -0.52 -3.56
C VAL A 104 13.25 0.34 -3.35
N ILE A 105 14.15 -0.05 -2.43
CA ILE A 105 15.38 0.68 -2.13
C ILE A 105 16.27 0.82 -3.39
N ASN A 106 16.48 -0.27 -4.12
CA ASN A 106 17.29 -0.25 -5.33
C ASN A 106 16.70 0.66 -6.42
N ARG A 107 15.37 0.65 -6.61
CA ARG A 107 14.69 1.54 -7.54
C ARG A 107 14.78 3.00 -7.11
N ASN A 108 14.60 3.27 -5.83
CA ASN A 108 14.71 4.62 -5.28
C ASN A 108 16.14 5.18 -5.44
N ASN A 109 17.17 4.39 -5.10
CA ASN A 109 18.56 4.79 -5.26
C ASN A 109 18.92 5.04 -6.73
N ARG A 110 18.41 4.19 -7.63
CA ARG A 110 18.61 4.38 -9.07
C ARG A 110 17.93 5.64 -9.58
N LEU A 111 16.69 5.91 -9.17
CA LEU A 111 15.98 7.14 -9.50
C LEU A 111 16.73 8.38 -9.02
N LYS A 112 17.20 8.35 -7.75
CA LYS A 112 18.01 9.44 -7.17
C LYS A 112 19.25 9.73 -8.02
N ARG A 113 20.00 8.69 -8.36
CA ARG A 113 21.20 8.83 -9.22
C ARG A 113 20.88 9.39 -10.61
N LEU A 114 19.77 8.97 -11.23
CA LEU A 114 19.36 9.49 -12.54
C LEU A 114 18.97 10.96 -12.48
N LEU A 115 18.34 11.41 -11.39
CA LEU A 115 18.02 12.82 -11.16
C LEU A 115 19.29 13.66 -10.95
N GLU A 116 20.24 13.17 -10.16
CA GLU A 116 21.56 13.82 -9.92
C GLU A 116 22.39 13.97 -11.21
N LEU A 117 22.30 12.99 -12.10
CA LEU A 117 23.01 13.00 -13.40
C LEU A 117 22.29 13.81 -14.48
N GLY A 118 21.13 14.39 -14.21
CA GLY A 118 20.36 15.13 -15.22
C GLY A 118 19.87 14.27 -16.39
N ALA A 119 19.52 12.99 -16.12
CA ALA A 119 19.11 12.06 -17.16
C ALA A 119 17.87 12.56 -17.94
N PRO A 120 17.68 12.17 -19.21
CA PRO A 120 16.53 12.56 -20.03
C PRO A 120 15.20 12.21 -19.33
N ASP A 121 14.20 13.09 -19.44
CA ASP A 121 12.87 12.98 -18.84
C ASP A 121 12.19 11.63 -19.08
N VAL A 122 12.40 11.04 -20.26
CA VAL A 122 11.79 9.73 -20.61
C VAL A 122 12.30 8.62 -19.70
N ILE A 123 13.60 8.63 -19.41
CA ILE A 123 14.25 7.63 -18.54
C ILE A 123 13.78 7.83 -17.09
N VAL A 124 13.78 9.09 -16.61
CA VAL A 124 13.32 9.45 -15.26
C VAL A 124 11.86 9.03 -15.05
N ARG A 125 10.99 9.32 -16.01
CA ARG A 125 9.57 8.93 -15.96
C ARG A 125 9.38 7.42 -15.91
N ASN A 126 10.16 6.68 -16.69
CA ASN A 126 10.11 5.22 -16.65
C ASN A 126 10.57 4.66 -15.28
N GLU A 127 11.63 5.20 -14.70
CA GLU A 127 12.11 4.77 -13.39
C GLU A 127 11.12 5.15 -12.27
N LYS A 128 10.48 6.33 -12.31
CA LYS A 128 9.37 6.70 -11.42
C LYS A 128 8.22 5.67 -11.49
N ARG A 129 7.85 5.25 -12.70
CA ARG A 129 6.83 4.20 -12.89
C ARG A 129 7.25 2.86 -12.30
N MET A 130 8.52 2.47 -12.48
CA MET A 130 9.05 1.22 -11.93
C MET A 130 9.16 1.25 -10.40
N LEU A 131 9.46 2.41 -9.82
CA LEU A 131 9.43 2.60 -8.37
C LEU A 131 8.01 2.46 -7.82
N GLN A 132 7.02 3.10 -8.46
CA GLN A 132 5.60 2.95 -8.10
C GLN A 132 5.17 1.48 -8.14
N GLU A 133 5.53 0.75 -9.19
CA GLU A 133 5.23 -0.68 -9.30
C GLU A 133 5.88 -1.52 -8.18
N ALA A 134 7.10 -1.18 -7.78
CA ALA A 134 7.77 -1.85 -6.67
C ALA A 134 7.06 -1.61 -5.32
N VAL A 135 6.59 -0.38 -5.07
CA VAL A 135 5.81 -0.03 -3.87
C VAL A 135 4.43 -0.72 -3.89
N ASP A 136 3.74 -0.72 -5.02
CA ASP A 136 2.47 -1.41 -5.18
C ASP A 136 2.60 -2.91 -4.85
N CYS A 137 3.65 -3.56 -5.36
CA CYS A 137 3.91 -4.97 -5.07
C CYS A 137 4.28 -5.23 -3.59
N LEU A 138 4.93 -4.29 -2.92
CA LEU A 138 5.20 -4.40 -1.48
C LEU A 138 3.91 -4.35 -0.65
N ILE A 139 2.99 -3.47 -1.00
CA ILE A 139 1.72 -3.29 -0.29
C ILE A 139 0.75 -4.43 -0.63
N ASP A 140 0.50 -4.67 -1.90
CA ASP A 140 -0.39 -5.73 -2.39
C ASP A 140 0.12 -6.33 -3.72
N ASN A 141 0.60 -7.58 -3.65
CA ASN A 141 1.07 -8.33 -4.80
C ASN A 141 0.00 -9.26 -5.40
N SER A 142 -1.27 -9.02 -5.20
CA SER A 142 -2.38 -9.86 -5.69
C SER A 142 -2.38 -10.03 -7.22
N ARG A 143 -1.76 -9.12 -7.97
CA ARG A 143 -1.58 -9.22 -9.42
C ARG A 143 -0.36 -10.04 -9.84
N GLY A 144 0.37 -10.64 -8.89
CA GLY A 144 1.50 -11.54 -9.12
C GLY A 144 2.69 -10.97 -9.90
N LYS A 145 2.86 -9.65 -9.91
CA LYS A 145 3.96 -8.99 -10.64
C LYS A 145 5.33 -9.24 -10.02
N ALA A 146 5.41 -9.30 -8.68
CA ALA A 146 6.64 -9.61 -7.99
C ALA A 146 6.74 -11.11 -7.73
N ARG A 147 7.71 -11.76 -8.38
CA ARG A 147 8.00 -13.20 -8.26
C ARG A 147 9.39 -13.45 -7.68
N SER A 148 9.61 -14.65 -7.13
CA SER A 148 10.92 -15.11 -6.67
C SER A 148 11.94 -15.11 -7.82
N ARG A 149 13.25 -15.15 -7.51
CA ARG A 149 14.32 -15.18 -8.52
C ARG A 149 14.16 -16.31 -9.54
N HIS A 150 13.62 -17.44 -9.12
CA HIS A 150 13.36 -18.58 -10.00
C HIS A 150 12.02 -18.52 -10.74
N GLY A 151 11.26 -17.42 -10.61
CA GLY A 151 10.00 -17.16 -11.33
C GLY A 151 8.82 -18.09 -10.97
N ARG A 152 9.03 -19.07 -10.09
CA ARG A 152 8.06 -20.13 -9.78
C ARG A 152 7.02 -19.74 -8.73
N ARG A 153 7.33 -18.80 -7.86
CA ARG A 153 6.47 -18.43 -6.72
C ARG A 153 6.29 -16.93 -6.64
N GLU A 154 5.06 -16.50 -6.40
CA GLU A 154 4.74 -15.11 -6.07
C GLU A 154 5.23 -14.78 -4.66
N LEU A 155 5.75 -13.56 -4.49
CA LEU A 155 6.21 -13.07 -3.20
C LEU A 155 5.02 -12.60 -2.37
N LYS A 156 5.00 -12.93 -1.08
CA LYS A 156 3.98 -12.48 -0.14
C LYS A 156 4.20 -11.01 0.20
N SER A 157 3.19 -10.21 -0.10
CA SER A 157 3.13 -8.79 0.21
C SER A 157 2.76 -8.51 1.67
N LEU A 158 2.80 -7.23 2.09
CA LEU A 158 2.31 -6.80 3.39
C LEU A 158 0.84 -7.18 3.61
N SER A 159 -0.01 -6.97 2.60
CA SER A 159 -1.42 -7.37 2.63
C SER A 159 -1.59 -8.87 2.89
N ASP A 160 -0.78 -9.72 2.25
CA ASP A 160 -0.82 -11.18 2.45
C ASP A 160 -0.35 -11.63 3.83
N MET A 161 0.50 -10.83 4.48
CA MET A 161 0.92 -11.06 5.87
C MET A 161 -0.19 -10.78 6.87
N LEU A 162 -1.17 -9.95 6.54
CA LEU A 162 -2.26 -9.54 7.42
C LEU A 162 -3.53 -10.35 7.21
N LYS A 163 -3.87 -10.66 5.93
CA LYS A 163 -5.13 -11.29 5.54
C LYS A 163 -5.13 -12.81 5.65
N GLY A 164 -6.33 -13.40 5.73
CA GLY A 164 -6.58 -14.83 5.65
C GLY A 164 -6.28 -15.62 6.93
N LYS A 165 -6.43 -16.96 6.84
CA LYS A 165 -6.28 -17.89 7.99
C LYS A 165 -4.87 -17.89 8.59
N LYS A 166 -3.85 -17.64 7.78
CA LYS A 166 -2.44 -17.62 8.18
C LYS A 166 -1.91 -16.21 8.46
N GLY A 167 -2.76 -15.17 8.31
CA GLY A 167 -2.39 -13.77 8.55
C GLY A 167 -2.27 -13.45 10.04
N ARG A 168 -1.63 -12.31 10.32
CA ARG A 168 -1.36 -11.82 11.68
C ARG A 168 -2.62 -11.66 12.52
N PHE A 169 -3.71 -11.16 11.95
CA PHE A 169 -4.96 -10.97 12.69
C PHE A 169 -5.48 -12.28 13.26
N ARG A 170 -5.63 -13.31 12.44
CA ARG A 170 -6.22 -14.58 12.87
C ARG A 170 -5.25 -15.46 13.65
N ARG A 171 -3.95 -15.41 13.35
CA ARG A 171 -2.97 -16.33 13.93
C ARG A 171 -2.30 -15.80 15.20
N ASN A 172 -2.15 -14.49 15.34
CA ASN A 172 -1.37 -13.90 16.41
C ASN A 172 -2.15 -12.93 17.31
N LEU A 173 -3.26 -12.33 16.81
CA LEU A 173 -4.05 -11.37 17.57
C LEU A 173 -5.35 -11.98 18.10
N LEU A 174 -6.17 -12.60 17.25
CA LEU A 174 -7.43 -13.24 17.67
C LEU A 174 -7.22 -14.58 18.40
N GLY A 175 -6.07 -15.23 18.20
CA GLY A 175 -5.70 -16.45 18.87
C GLY A 175 -4.18 -16.57 18.94
N LYS A 176 -3.66 -16.99 20.07
CA LYS A 176 -2.22 -17.20 20.30
C LYS A 176 -1.98 -18.62 20.80
N ARG A 177 -0.81 -19.15 20.54
CA ARG A 177 -0.33 -20.35 21.22
C ARG A 177 0.03 -19.97 22.66
N VAL A 178 -0.39 -20.78 23.61
CA VAL A 178 -0.14 -20.57 25.04
C VAL A 178 0.67 -21.72 25.60
N ASP A 179 1.48 -21.41 26.62
CA ASP A 179 2.21 -22.40 27.40
C ASP A 179 1.25 -23.11 28.34
N TYR A 180 1.72 -24.20 28.95
CA TYR A 180 0.96 -25.04 29.90
C TYR A 180 -0.35 -25.59 29.32
N SER A 181 -0.37 -25.87 28.03
CA SER A 181 -1.48 -26.48 27.31
C SER A 181 -1.07 -27.83 26.72
N GLY A 182 -2.02 -28.75 26.70
CA GLY A 182 -1.80 -30.09 26.15
C GLY A 182 -2.98 -30.57 25.33
N ARG A 183 -2.77 -31.66 24.61
CA ARG A 183 -3.80 -32.32 23.82
C ARG A 183 -3.71 -33.82 24.05
N SER A 184 -4.84 -34.46 24.33
CA SER A 184 -4.92 -35.91 24.51
C SER A 184 -6.09 -36.48 23.71
N VAL A 185 -6.04 -37.79 23.51
CA VAL A 185 -7.16 -38.53 22.92
C VAL A 185 -8.17 -38.82 24.01
N ILE A 186 -9.44 -38.53 23.72
CA ILE A 186 -10.56 -38.89 24.60
C ILE A 186 -11.09 -40.23 24.12
N ILE A 187 -11.07 -41.23 25.00
CA ILE A 187 -11.59 -42.57 24.71
C ILE A 187 -12.66 -42.92 25.73
N VAL A 188 -13.55 -43.83 25.32
CA VAL A 188 -14.51 -44.43 26.28
C VAL A 188 -13.76 -45.30 27.29
N GLY A 189 -13.96 -45.03 28.55
CA GLY A 189 -13.37 -45.84 29.64
C GLY A 189 -14.41 -46.69 30.37
N PRO A 190 -14.00 -47.76 31.06
CA PRO A 190 -14.92 -48.70 31.69
C PRO A 190 -15.75 -48.06 32.82
N LYS A 191 -15.35 -46.90 33.32
CA LYS A 191 -16.07 -46.15 34.36
C LYS A 191 -16.96 -45.03 33.81
N LEU A 192 -16.96 -44.75 32.50
CA LEU A 192 -17.81 -43.77 31.88
C LEU A 192 -19.14 -44.44 31.50
N LYS A 193 -20.24 -43.99 32.08
CA LYS A 193 -21.57 -44.39 31.66
C LYS A 193 -21.91 -43.63 30.37
N MET A 194 -22.52 -44.33 29.41
CA MET A 194 -23.11 -43.69 28.27
C MET A 194 -24.37 -42.93 28.67
#